data_a2ba034566166c8e97b9cf7a3544c0a1
#
_entry.id   a2ba034566166c8e97b9cf7a3544c0a1
#
_cell.length_a   1.000
_cell.length_b   1.000
_cell.length_c   1.000
_cell.angle_alpha   90.00
_cell.angle_beta   90.00
_cell.angle_gamma   90.00
#
_symmetry.space_group_name_H-M   'P 1'
#
loop_
_entity.id
_entity.type
_entity.pdbx_description
1 polymer ?
#
loop_
_entity_poly.entity_id
_entity_poly.type
_entity_poly.pdbx_seq_one_letter_code
_entity_poly.pdbx_strand_id
1 'polypeptide(L)'
;LAKEEQERAAKEAEEEAAAAALLAKEEQERAAKAAASKPSNKEEKKQEELRRVKERASSIDFETLGEASSSELKSAVEEGAETLEVASASEFADSGSARISDSSGTSVIAWTGKDGNVLTGVSGVTRTFAAASIVLVKDDLQVIKGIGPFLEEKLNALGITTYRQIANMDPELEEQVNEAIEFFPGRVKRDQWVTQAKILLGEDVKLDEKALKQTEELQRVAAKADSIDFATLGVATAADKDDLQTIKGIGPFIEEKLYALGIYTFSQISKMTPEIEEEVNVAIEFFPGRVKRDEWAKQAGELLRG
;
A
#
# COMPACT_ATOMS: atom_id res chain seq x y z
N LEU A 1 71.22 -22.61 -1.39
CA LEU A 1 70.96 -21.18 -1.11
C LEU A 1 70.10 -20.52 -2.19
N ALA A 2 70.59 -20.42 -3.47
CA ALA A 2 69.84 -19.74 -4.53
C ALA A 2 68.50 -20.41 -4.90
N LYS A 3 68.40 -21.73 -4.77
CA LYS A 3 67.17 -22.51 -5.08
C LYS A 3 66.14 -22.38 -3.98
N GLU A 4 66.56 -22.30 -2.73
CA GLU A 4 65.71 -22.10 -1.55
C GLU A 4 65.15 -20.68 -1.48
N GLU A 5 65.92 -19.70 -1.95
CA GLU A 5 65.50 -18.30 -2.06
C GLU A 5 64.43 -18.11 -3.16
N GLN A 6 64.56 -18.80 -4.30
CA GLN A 6 63.58 -18.79 -5.36
C GLN A 6 62.27 -19.51 -4.94
N GLU A 7 62.32 -20.62 -4.23
CA GLU A 7 61.13 -21.31 -3.73
C GLU A 7 60.37 -20.47 -2.66
N ARG A 8 61.13 -19.74 -1.84
CA ARG A 8 60.55 -18.84 -0.84
C ARG A 8 59.88 -17.63 -1.46
N ALA A 9 60.51 -16.99 -2.47
CA ALA A 9 59.91 -15.87 -3.21
C ALA A 9 58.69 -16.28 -4.03
N ALA A 10 58.68 -17.53 -4.59
CA ALA A 10 57.51 -18.06 -5.28
C ALA A 10 56.35 -18.29 -4.33
N LYS A 11 56.61 -18.78 -3.10
CA LYS A 11 55.56 -19.01 -2.09
C LYS A 11 55.00 -17.73 -1.52
N GLU A 12 55.81 -16.71 -1.30
CA GLU A 12 55.38 -15.35 -0.89
C GLU A 12 54.51 -14.69 -1.97
N ALA A 13 54.88 -14.84 -3.24
CA ALA A 13 54.06 -14.32 -4.37
C ALA A 13 52.74 -15.06 -4.51
N GLU A 14 52.69 -16.36 -4.24
CA GLU A 14 51.44 -17.16 -4.27
C GLU A 14 50.51 -16.77 -3.10
N GLU A 15 51.05 -16.55 -1.90
CA GLU A 15 50.27 -16.07 -0.74
C GLU A 15 49.74 -14.64 -0.93
N GLU A 16 50.53 -13.76 -1.54
CA GLU A 16 50.12 -12.40 -1.86
C GLU A 16 49.01 -12.37 -2.94
N ALA A 17 49.15 -13.21 -3.97
CA ALA A 17 48.10 -13.37 -4.99
C ALA A 17 46.80 -13.96 -4.43
N ALA A 18 46.89 -14.92 -3.52
CA ALA A 18 45.73 -15.51 -2.85
C ALA A 18 45.03 -14.49 -1.94
N ALA A 19 45.78 -13.69 -1.21
CA ALA A 19 45.24 -12.59 -0.37
C ALA A 19 44.55 -11.51 -1.22
N ALA A 20 45.15 -11.12 -2.35
CA ALA A 20 44.57 -10.16 -3.27
C ALA A 20 43.26 -10.69 -3.92
N ALA A 21 43.21 -11.97 -4.25
CA ALA A 21 42.02 -12.62 -4.80
C ALA A 21 40.88 -12.70 -3.77
N LEU A 22 41.21 -12.90 -2.48
CA LEU A 22 40.23 -12.91 -1.38
C LEU A 22 39.62 -11.53 -1.18
N LEU A 23 40.46 -10.49 -1.16
CA LEU A 23 40.03 -9.10 -1.03
C LEU A 23 39.15 -8.66 -2.23
N ALA A 24 39.53 -9.03 -3.44
CA ALA A 24 38.72 -8.75 -4.64
C ALA A 24 37.35 -9.45 -4.57
N LYS A 25 37.29 -10.66 -4.04
CA LYS A 25 36.03 -11.39 -3.84
C LYS A 25 35.14 -10.76 -2.78
N GLU A 26 35.72 -10.34 -1.65
CA GLU A 26 34.96 -9.59 -0.61
C GLU A 26 34.46 -8.24 -1.11
N GLU A 27 35.23 -7.55 -1.93
CA GLU A 27 34.84 -6.30 -2.54
C GLU A 27 33.72 -6.50 -3.56
N GLN A 28 33.77 -7.56 -4.37
CA GLN A 28 32.69 -7.97 -5.27
C GLN A 28 31.41 -8.38 -4.50
N GLU A 29 31.52 -9.10 -3.40
CA GLU A 29 30.36 -9.44 -2.56
C GLU A 29 29.75 -8.21 -1.90
N ARG A 30 30.59 -7.27 -1.42
CA ARG A 30 30.11 -5.98 -0.87
C ARG A 30 29.42 -5.12 -1.95
N ALA A 31 29.99 -5.06 -3.16
CA ALA A 31 29.39 -4.34 -4.28
C ALA A 31 28.08 -4.99 -4.75
N ALA A 32 28.00 -6.32 -4.77
CA ALA A 32 26.78 -7.06 -5.09
C ALA A 32 25.70 -6.86 -4.04
N LYS A 33 26.04 -6.88 -2.73
CA LYS A 33 25.12 -6.55 -1.63
C LYS A 33 24.66 -5.10 -1.69
N ALA A 34 25.55 -4.14 -1.99
CA ALA A 34 25.20 -2.74 -2.15
C ALA A 34 24.31 -2.49 -3.39
N ALA A 35 24.51 -3.23 -4.49
CA ALA A 35 23.65 -3.19 -5.66
C ALA A 35 22.27 -3.82 -5.42
N ALA A 36 22.22 -4.91 -4.65
CA ALA A 36 20.98 -5.57 -4.25
C ALA A 36 20.16 -4.77 -3.20
N SER A 37 20.80 -3.85 -2.47
CA SER A 37 20.16 -2.96 -1.49
C SER A 37 19.64 -1.65 -2.09
N LYS A 38 19.89 -1.36 -3.36
CA LYS A 38 19.26 -0.21 -4.02
C LYS A 38 17.79 -0.53 -4.29
N PRO A 39 16.85 0.29 -3.78
CA PRO A 39 15.45 0.09 -4.07
C PRO A 39 15.21 0.10 -5.58
N SER A 40 14.28 -0.72 -6.04
CA SER A 40 13.88 -0.70 -7.46
C SER A 40 13.20 0.65 -7.76
N ASN A 41 13.19 1.08 -9.02
CA ASN A 41 12.46 2.30 -9.45
C ASN A 41 10.97 2.27 -9.02
N LYS A 42 10.38 1.08 -8.88
CA LYS A 42 9.02 0.87 -8.36
C LYS A 42 8.94 1.15 -6.84
N GLU A 43 9.95 0.72 -6.08
CA GLU A 43 10.01 0.95 -4.64
C GLU A 43 10.29 2.41 -4.30
N GLU A 44 11.17 3.07 -5.03
CA GLU A 44 11.43 4.51 -4.88
C GLU A 44 10.18 5.35 -5.14
N LYS A 45 9.42 5.03 -6.20
CA LYS A 45 8.14 5.69 -6.50
C LYS A 45 7.10 5.46 -5.40
N LYS A 46 7.01 4.23 -4.88
CA LYS A 46 6.11 3.90 -3.77
C LYS A 46 6.45 4.69 -2.50
N GLN A 47 7.71 4.78 -2.15
CA GLN A 47 8.17 5.54 -0.98
C GLN A 47 7.91 7.04 -1.14
N GLU A 48 8.12 7.59 -2.32
CA GLU A 48 7.83 8.99 -2.62
C GLU A 48 6.33 9.29 -2.52
N GLU A 49 5.48 8.38 -3.01
CA GLU A 49 4.02 8.50 -2.90
C GLU A 49 3.56 8.46 -1.44
N LEU A 50 4.08 7.53 -0.65
CA LEU A 50 3.78 7.46 0.79
C LEU A 50 4.26 8.71 1.54
N ARG A 51 5.40 9.29 1.15
CA ARG A 51 5.89 10.55 1.73
C ARG A 51 4.91 11.69 1.47
N ARG A 52 4.44 11.85 0.22
CA ARG A 52 3.45 12.88 -0.13
C ARG A 52 2.13 12.69 0.62
N VAL A 53 1.66 11.44 0.71
CA VAL A 53 0.47 11.10 1.50
C VAL A 53 0.65 11.51 2.96
N LYS A 54 1.78 11.18 3.58
CA LYS A 54 2.08 11.54 4.96
C LYS A 54 2.09 13.06 5.20
N GLU A 55 2.59 13.84 4.25
CA GLU A 55 2.58 15.31 4.33
C GLU A 55 1.17 15.88 4.36
N ARG A 56 0.19 15.18 3.76
CA ARG A 56 -1.23 15.56 3.76
C ARG A 56 -1.98 15.15 5.03
N ALA A 57 -1.36 14.43 5.94
CA ALA A 57 -2.01 14.07 7.21
C ALA A 57 -2.50 15.30 8.00
N SER A 58 -1.83 16.44 7.84
CA SER A 58 -2.25 17.70 8.46
C SER A 58 -3.54 18.29 7.89
N SER A 59 -4.04 17.82 6.75
CA SER A 59 -5.32 18.24 6.16
C SER A 59 -6.49 17.39 6.63
N ILE A 60 -6.27 16.35 7.41
CA ILE A 60 -7.32 15.48 7.95
C ILE A 60 -7.82 16.06 9.28
N ASP A 61 -9.12 16.13 9.42
CA ASP A 61 -9.76 16.51 10.69
C ASP A 61 -9.77 15.33 11.67
N PHE A 62 -8.69 15.23 12.47
CA PHE A 62 -8.58 14.19 13.51
C PHE A 62 -9.46 14.47 14.73
N GLU A 63 -10.02 15.67 14.90
CA GLU A 63 -10.96 15.93 15.98
C GLU A 63 -12.26 15.13 15.77
N THR A 64 -12.76 15.12 14.53
CA THR A 64 -13.94 14.32 14.14
C THR A 64 -13.60 12.85 13.94
N LEU A 65 -12.48 12.55 13.26
CA LEU A 65 -12.05 11.17 12.96
C LEU A 65 -11.75 10.37 14.23
N GLY A 66 -11.20 11.02 15.23
CA GLY A 66 -10.65 10.41 16.44
C GLY A 66 -9.21 9.93 16.25
N GLU A 67 -8.49 9.84 17.34
CA GLU A 67 -7.17 9.23 17.35
C GLU A 67 -7.28 7.71 17.51
N ALA A 68 -6.29 6.98 17.00
CA ALA A 68 -6.20 5.54 17.25
C ALA A 68 -5.96 5.30 18.73
N SER A 69 -6.69 4.34 19.31
CA SER A 69 -6.55 3.99 20.71
C SER A 69 -5.11 3.57 21.01
N SER A 70 -4.52 4.15 22.03
CA SER A 70 -3.17 3.85 22.45
C SER A 70 -3.07 3.76 23.96
N SER A 71 -2.06 3.04 24.41
CA SER A 71 -1.71 2.94 25.83
C SER A 71 -0.20 2.71 25.97
N GLU A 72 0.30 2.71 27.18
CA GLU A 72 1.70 2.40 27.48
C GLU A 72 1.78 1.03 28.18
N LEU A 73 2.86 0.30 27.94
CA LEU A 73 3.18 -0.87 28.73
C LEU A 73 3.43 -0.47 30.18
N LYS A 74 2.75 -1.13 31.12
CA LYS A 74 2.90 -0.87 32.55
C LYS A 74 4.19 -1.46 33.11
N SER A 75 4.65 -2.55 32.51
CA SER A 75 5.91 -3.23 32.86
C SER A 75 6.68 -3.62 31.60
N ALA A 76 7.96 -3.92 31.73
CA ALA A 76 8.74 -4.48 30.63
C ALA A 76 8.17 -5.83 30.20
N VAL A 77 8.24 -6.10 28.90
CA VAL A 77 7.70 -7.31 28.26
C VAL A 77 8.81 -7.99 27.49
N GLU A 78 8.95 -9.29 27.71
CA GLU A 78 9.95 -10.13 27.04
C GLU A 78 9.46 -10.64 25.67
N GLU A 79 10.40 -11.02 24.81
CA GLU A 79 10.10 -11.70 23.56
C GLU A 79 9.26 -12.95 23.82
N GLY A 80 8.21 -13.15 23.00
CA GLY A 80 7.32 -14.31 23.11
C GLY A 80 6.30 -14.22 24.24
N ALA A 81 6.15 -13.08 24.93
CA ALA A 81 5.15 -12.91 25.99
C ALA A 81 3.73 -13.15 25.47
N GLU A 82 2.94 -13.91 26.23
CA GLU A 82 1.56 -14.25 25.92
C GLU A 82 0.54 -13.34 26.63
N THR A 83 1.02 -12.43 27.48
CA THR A 83 0.21 -11.40 28.17
C THR A 83 0.92 -10.08 28.20
N LEU A 84 0.16 -8.97 28.12
CA LEU A 84 0.65 -7.61 28.20
C LEU A 84 -0.20 -6.81 29.18
N GLU A 85 0.40 -6.21 30.19
CA GLU A 85 -0.28 -5.23 31.03
C GLU A 85 -0.04 -3.82 30.50
N VAL A 86 -1.14 -3.13 30.15
CA VAL A 86 -1.13 -1.75 29.68
C VAL A 86 -1.67 -0.80 30.75
N ALA A 87 -1.34 0.47 30.64
CA ALA A 87 -1.78 1.49 31.61
C ALA A 87 -3.31 1.62 31.61
N SER A 88 -3.94 1.55 30.42
CA SER A 88 -5.38 1.50 30.25
C SER A 88 -5.72 0.70 29.01
N ALA A 89 -6.67 -0.24 29.12
CA ALA A 89 -7.23 -0.99 28.00
C ALA A 89 -8.74 -0.69 27.82
N SER A 90 -9.24 0.43 28.34
CA SER A 90 -10.67 0.79 28.25
C SER A 90 -11.14 0.91 26.80
N GLU A 91 -10.30 1.46 25.93
CA GLU A 91 -10.58 1.68 24.51
C GLU A 91 -10.18 0.49 23.62
N PHE A 92 -9.59 -0.56 24.20
CA PHE A 92 -9.19 -1.75 23.45
C PHE A 92 -10.34 -2.75 23.42
N ALA A 93 -10.60 -3.33 22.24
CA ALA A 93 -11.56 -4.42 22.11
C ALA A 93 -11.09 -5.69 22.86
N ASP A 94 -11.97 -6.67 23.05
CA ASP A 94 -11.65 -7.93 23.72
C ASP A 94 -10.61 -8.75 22.93
N SER A 95 -10.53 -8.56 21.62
CA SER A 95 -9.48 -9.11 20.75
C SER A 95 -9.09 -8.07 19.69
N GLY A 96 -7.89 -8.19 19.16
CA GLY A 96 -7.43 -7.23 18.14
C GLY A 96 -5.95 -7.32 17.83
N SER A 97 -5.46 -6.29 17.18
CA SER A 97 -4.02 -6.13 16.91
C SER A 97 -3.54 -4.73 17.28
N ALA A 98 -2.26 -4.64 17.59
CA ALA A 98 -1.60 -3.39 17.93
C ALA A 98 -0.14 -3.40 17.49
N ARG A 99 0.45 -2.21 17.49
CA ARG A 99 1.89 -2.05 17.36
C ARG A 99 2.46 -1.63 18.70
N ILE A 100 3.46 -2.39 19.19
CA ILE A 100 4.30 -1.93 20.32
C ILE A 100 5.53 -1.26 19.71
N SER A 101 5.90 -0.11 20.22
CA SER A 101 7.08 0.64 19.75
C SER A 101 7.82 1.32 20.91
N ASP A 102 9.13 1.33 20.79
CA ASP A 102 10.07 2.12 21.59
C ASP A 102 11.18 2.70 20.71
N SER A 103 12.18 3.36 21.31
CA SER A 103 13.32 3.94 20.60
C SER A 103 14.18 2.91 19.85
N SER A 104 14.05 1.62 20.18
CA SER A 104 14.86 0.53 19.63
C SER A 104 14.14 -0.26 18.53
N GLY A 105 12.81 -0.08 18.33
CA GLY A 105 12.06 -0.71 17.26
C GLY A 105 10.59 -1.00 17.58
N THR A 106 9.99 -1.89 16.78
CA THR A 106 8.56 -2.16 16.77
C THR A 106 8.28 -3.66 16.70
N SER A 107 7.18 -4.12 17.30
CA SER A 107 6.54 -5.42 17.02
C SER A 107 5.07 -5.21 16.70
N VAL A 108 4.53 -6.00 15.80
CA VAL A 108 3.08 -6.09 15.58
C VAL A 108 2.57 -7.29 16.37
N ILE A 109 1.61 -7.05 17.24
CA ILE A 109 1.02 -8.05 18.12
C ILE A 109 -0.46 -8.27 17.80
N ALA A 110 -0.97 -9.42 18.16
CA ALA A 110 -2.40 -9.70 18.27
C ALA A 110 -2.71 -10.24 19.66
N TRP A 111 -3.94 -10.04 20.11
CA TRP A 111 -4.47 -10.64 21.35
C TRP A 111 -5.85 -11.23 21.10
N THR A 112 -6.22 -12.23 21.91
CA THR A 112 -7.48 -12.95 21.78
C THR A 112 -8.40 -12.79 22.98
N GLY A 113 -7.97 -12.09 24.04
CA GLY A 113 -8.76 -11.81 25.22
C GLY A 113 -8.24 -10.61 25.98
N LYS A 114 -9.09 -10.06 26.86
CA LYS A 114 -8.79 -8.93 27.72
C LYS A 114 -9.37 -9.15 29.12
N ASP A 115 -8.57 -8.94 30.15
CA ASP A 115 -8.98 -8.95 31.57
C ASP A 115 -8.51 -7.66 32.25
N GLY A 116 -9.44 -6.74 32.44
CA GLY A 116 -9.11 -5.39 32.89
C GLY A 116 -8.12 -4.69 31.96
N ASN A 117 -6.93 -4.40 32.44
CA ASN A 117 -5.84 -3.78 31.68
C ASN A 117 -4.83 -4.79 31.14
N VAL A 118 -5.11 -6.08 31.22
CA VAL A 118 -4.23 -7.15 30.72
C VAL A 118 -4.78 -7.71 29.41
N LEU A 119 -4.01 -7.61 28.35
CA LEU A 119 -4.26 -8.30 27.09
C LEU A 119 -3.76 -9.74 27.23
N THR A 120 -4.58 -10.72 26.84
CA THR A 120 -4.30 -12.15 27.00
C THR A 120 -4.31 -12.88 25.66
N GLY A 121 -3.65 -14.04 25.59
CA GLY A 121 -3.46 -14.77 24.33
C GLY A 121 -2.70 -13.94 23.32
N VAL A 122 -1.68 -13.20 23.78
CA VAL A 122 -0.87 -12.32 22.97
C VAL A 122 0.10 -13.15 22.12
N SER A 123 0.32 -12.69 20.89
CA SER A 123 1.29 -13.25 19.95
C SER A 123 1.99 -12.11 19.20
N GLY A 124 3.14 -12.39 18.59
CA GLY A 124 3.86 -11.43 17.76
C GLY A 124 4.82 -10.51 18.52
N VAL A 125 5.07 -10.73 19.79
CA VAL A 125 6.14 -10.02 20.54
C VAL A 125 7.49 -10.60 20.10
N THR A 126 8.16 -9.92 19.17
CA THR A 126 9.39 -10.41 18.51
C THR A 126 10.66 -9.92 19.17
N ARG A 127 10.56 -9.18 20.29
CA ARG A 127 11.68 -8.63 21.05
C ARG A 127 11.21 -8.13 22.43
N THR A 128 12.15 -7.87 23.32
CA THR A 128 11.87 -7.24 24.61
C THR A 128 11.54 -5.75 24.44
N PHE A 129 10.53 -5.27 25.15
CA PHE A 129 10.15 -3.86 25.25
C PHE A 129 10.21 -3.37 26.68
N ALA A 130 10.66 -2.13 26.88
CA ALA A 130 10.68 -1.49 28.20
C ALA A 130 9.26 -1.13 28.65
N ALA A 131 9.10 -0.89 29.96
CA ALA A 131 7.93 -0.19 30.48
C ALA A 131 7.77 1.17 29.80
N ALA A 132 6.54 1.68 29.69
CA ALA A 132 6.17 2.89 28.97
C ALA A 132 6.39 2.83 27.43
N SER A 133 6.71 1.66 26.86
CA SER A 133 6.62 1.49 25.39
C SER A 133 5.19 1.69 24.93
N ILE A 134 5.02 2.37 23.78
CA ILE A 134 3.69 2.69 23.26
C ILE A 134 3.06 1.47 22.59
N VAL A 135 1.83 1.18 22.99
CA VAL A 135 0.95 0.16 22.37
C VAL A 135 -0.16 0.90 21.62
N LEU A 136 -0.07 0.94 20.29
CA LEU A 136 -1.02 1.61 19.41
C LEU A 136 -1.92 0.58 18.73
N VAL A 137 -3.24 0.66 18.95
CA VAL A 137 -4.21 -0.23 18.30
C VAL A 137 -4.16 -0.06 16.79
N LYS A 138 -4.14 -1.18 16.10
CA LYS A 138 -4.13 -1.24 14.65
C LYS A 138 -4.99 -2.41 14.18
N ASP A 139 -6.02 -2.10 13.39
CA ASP A 139 -6.86 -3.11 12.74
C ASP A 139 -6.26 -3.51 11.37
N ASP A 140 -6.65 -4.69 10.89
CA ASP A 140 -6.38 -5.12 9.51
C ASP A 140 -7.39 -4.45 8.57
N LEU A 141 -7.01 -3.29 8.02
CA LEU A 141 -7.90 -2.52 7.15
C LEU A 141 -8.20 -3.24 5.82
N GLN A 142 -7.42 -4.26 5.43
CA GLN A 142 -7.65 -5.03 4.21
C GLN A 142 -8.92 -5.90 4.28
N VAL A 143 -9.49 -6.10 5.48
CA VAL A 143 -10.81 -6.75 5.66
C VAL A 143 -11.93 -5.90 5.01
N ILE A 144 -11.76 -4.58 4.94
CA ILE A 144 -12.66 -3.68 4.24
C ILE A 144 -12.45 -3.85 2.73
N LYS A 145 -13.49 -4.32 2.03
CA LYS A 145 -13.46 -4.45 0.56
C LYS A 145 -13.17 -3.07 -0.07
N GLY A 146 -12.20 -3.03 -0.95
CA GLY A 146 -11.73 -1.79 -1.55
C GLY A 146 -10.38 -1.33 -0.98
N ILE A 147 -9.96 -1.81 0.18
CA ILE A 147 -8.66 -1.52 0.76
C ILE A 147 -7.70 -2.69 0.50
N GLY A 148 -6.78 -2.50 -0.42
CA GLY A 148 -5.67 -3.43 -0.64
C GLY A 148 -4.42 -3.02 0.15
N PRO A 149 -3.34 -3.83 0.12
CA PRO A 149 -2.12 -3.59 0.93
C PRO A 149 -1.55 -2.19 0.79
N PHE A 150 -1.48 -1.66 -0.43
CA PHE A 150 -0.91 -0.32 -0.66
C PHE A 150 -1.83 0.82 -0.17
N LEU A 151 -3.15 0.64 -0.26
CA LEU A 151 -4.10 1.61 0.30
C LEU A 151 -4.07 1.60 1.83
N GLU A 152 -3.94 0.44 2.44
CA GLU A 152 -3.71 0.34 3.89
C GLU A 152 -2.43 1.07 4.30
N GLU A 153 -1.32 0.91 3.57
CA GLU A 153 -0.10 1.65 3.84
C GLU A 153 -0.31 3.18 3.76
N LYS A 154 -1.07 3.66 2.78
CA LYS A 154 -1.42 5.08 2.64
C LYS A 154 -2.29 5.57 3.79
N LEU A 155 -3.33 4.84 4.17
CA LEU A 155 -4.18 5.16 5.32
C LEU A 155 -3.36 5.21 6.61
N ASN A 156 -2.49 4.22 6.82
CA ASN A 156 -1.57 4.20 7.96
C ASN A 156 -0.60 5.39 7.94
N ALA A 157 -0.14 5.82 6.78
CA ALA A 157 0.72 7.00 6.63
C ALA A 157 -0.01 8.31 6.98
N LEU A 158 -1.33 8.36 6.79
CA LEU A 158 -2.20 9.45 7.25
C LEU A 158 -2.50 9.39 8.76
N GLY A 159 -2.22 8.28 9.45
CA GLY A 159 -2.60 8.07 10.86
C GLY A 159 -3.95 7.36 11.03
N ILE A 160 -4.54 6.87 9.95
CA ILE A 160 -5.79 6.09 9.97
C ILE A 160 -5.43 4.61 10.04
N THR A 161 -5.64 4.00 11.20
CA THR A 161 -5.18 2.64 11.51
C THR A 161 -6.26 1.73 12.06
N THR A 162 -7.47 2.26 12.31
CA THR A 162 -8.54 1.51 12.96
C THR A 162 -9.87 1.59 12.20
N TYR A 163 -10.71 0.56 12.38
CA TYR A 163 -12.08 0.58 11.85
C TYR A 163 -12.90 1.72 12.45
N ARG A 164 -12.65 2.08 13.72
CA ARG A 164 -13.37 3.18 14.38
C ARG A 164 -13.11 4.51 13.70
N GLN A 165 -11.86 4.79 13.34
CA GLN A 165 -11.53 6.01 12.59
C GLN A 165 -12.26 6.03 11.23
N ILE A 166 -12.26 4.91 10.50
CA ILE A 166 -13.00 4.83 9.22
C ILE A 166 -14.50 4.99 9.44
N ALA A 167 -15.08 4.37 10.48
CA ALA A 167 -16.51 4.45 10.80
C ALA A 167 -16.96 5.86 11.18
N ASN A 168 -16.05 6.69 11.72
CA ASN A 168 -16.32 8.07 12.12
C ASN A 168 -16.29 9.07 10.97
N MET A 169 -15.84 8.66 9.77
CA MET A 169 -15.80 9.56 8.62
C MET A 169 -17.21 10.03 8.27
N ASP A 170 -17.39 11.32 8.22
CA ASP A 170 -18.53 11.96 7.57
C ASP A 170 -18.25 12.16 6.06
N PRO A 171 -19.21 12.62 5.25
CA PRO A 171 -19.01 12.79 3.81
C PRO A 171 -17.88 13.76 3.43
N GLU A 172 -17.54 14.72 4.28
CA GLU A 172 -16.45 15.68 4.06
C GLU A 172 -15.09 15.01 4.32
N LEU A 173 -14.98 14.27 5.41
CA LEU A 173 -13.79 13.45 5.71
C LEU A 173 -13.55 12.33 4.70
N GLU A 174 -14.62 11.69 4.19
CA GLU A 174 -14.49 10.71 3.10
C GLU A 174 -13.77 11.31 1.89
N GLU A 175 -14.11 12.57 1.52
CA GLU A 175 -13.47 13.24 0.39
C GLU A 175 -12.05 13.71 0.73
N GLN A 176 -11.81 14.27 1.91
CA GLN A 176 -10.47 14.66 2.38
C GLN A 176 -9.52 13.46 2.37
N VAL A 177 -9.96 12.31 2.90
CA VAL A 177 -9.16 11.07 2.89
C VAL A 177 -8.93 10.59 1.46
N ASN A 178 -9.96 10.62 0.62
CA ASN A 178 -9.85 10.21 -0.77
C ASN A 178 -8.83 11.04 -1.56
N GLU A 179 -8.80 12.36 -1.35
CA GLU A 179 -7.80 13.26 -1.94
C GLU A 179 -6.41 13.00 -1.35
N ALA A 180 -6.32 12.83 -0.02
CA ALA A 180 -5.05 12.65 0.67
C ALA A 180 -4.32 11.36 0.25
N ILE A 181 -5.03 10.26 0.01
CA ILE A 181 -4.45 9.00 -0.47
C ILE A 181 -4.12 9.01 -1.96
N GLU A 182 -4.34 10.12 -2.66
CA GLU A 182 -4.11 10.24 -4.12
C GLU A 182 -4.77 9.10 -4.90
N PHE A 183 -6.06 8.86 -4.63
CA PHE A 183 -6.80 7.81 -5.30
C PHE A 183 -8.03 8.35 -6.01
N PHE A 184 -8.76 7.47 -6.74
CA PHE A 184 -9.92 7.88 -7.53
C PHE A 184 -10.93 8.67 -6.67
N PRO A 185 -11.40 9.84 -7.13
CA PRO A 185 -12.41 10.62 -6.43
C PRO A 185 -13.66 9.78 -6.09
N GLY A 186 -14.16 9.96 -4.86
CA GLY A 186 -15.37 9.30 -4.38
C GLY A 186 -15.23 7.79 -4.10
N ARG A 187 -14.03 7.23 -4.09
CA ARG A 187 -13.82 5.79 -3.85
C ARG A 187 -14.21 5.37 -2.44
N VAL A 188 -13.84 6.12 -1.42
CA VAL A 188 -14.18 5.85 -0.02
C VAL A 188 -15.68 5.64 0.12
N LYS A 189 -16.48 6.57 -0.44
CA LYS A 189 -17.94 6.53 -0.44
C LYS A 189 -18.49 5.39 -1.30
N ARG A 190 -18.01 5.24 -2.55
CA ARG A 190 -18.46 4.21 -3.48
C ARG A 190 -18.26 2.81 -2.93
N ASP A 191 -17.07 2.56 -2.38
CA ASP A 191 -16.69 1.26 -1.83
C ASP A 191 -17.25 1.07 -0.41
N GLN A 192 -18.03 2.05 0.10
CA GLN A 192 -18.73 1.99 1.38
C GLN A 192 -17.84 1.66 2.58
N TRP A 193 -16.62 2.22 2.62
CA TRP A 193 -15.67 1.90 3.69
C TRP A 193 -16.23 2.20 5.08
N VAL A 194 -16.93 3.33 5.23
CA VAL A 194 -17.59 3.73 6.49
C VAL A 194 -18.63 2.69 6.93
N THR A 195 -19.49 2.26 6.00
CA THR A 195 -20.53 1.26 6.30
C THR A 195 -19.92 -0.09 6.66
N GLN A 196 -18.88 -0.51 5.92
CA GLN A 196 -18.16 -1.75 6.21
C GLN A 196 -17.46 -1.69 7.57
N ALA A 197 -16.80 -0.58 7.91
CA ALA A 197 -16.16 -0.38 9.20
C ALA A 197 -17.18 -0.43 10.36
N LYS A 198 -18.35 0.19 10.21
CA LYS A 198 -19.45 0.12 11.19
C LYS A 198 -19.92 -1.31 11.42
N ILE A 199 -20.07 -2.11 10.36
CA ILE A 199 -20.42 -3.53 10.49
C ILE A 199 -19.33 -4.31 11.25
N LEU A 200 -18.05 -4.06 10.96
CA LEU A 200 -16.95 -4.70 11.67
C LEU A 200 -16.90 -4.33 13.16
N LEU A 201 -17.43 -3.16 13.51
CA LEU A 201 -17.63 -2.73 14.90
C LEU A 201 -18.93 -3.26 15.56
N GLY A 202 -19.73 -4.05 14.83
CA GLY A 202 -20.96 -4.64 15.33
C GLY A 202 -22.19 -3.75 15.22
N GLU A 203 -22.13 -2.65 14.43
CA GLU A 203 -23.31 -1.80 14.22
C GLU A 203 -24.28 -2.43 13.20
N ASP A 204 -25.59 -2.30 13.45
CA ASP A 204 -26.66 -2.79 12.55
C ASP A 204 -26.88 -1.80 11.39
N VAL A 205 -26.01 -1.83 10.41
CA VAL A 205 -26.10 -1.05 9.17
C VAL A 205 -26.08 -1.95 7.95
N LYS A 206 -26.71 -1.52 6.85
CA LYS A 206 -26.84 -2.34 5.63
C LYS A 206 -25.90 -1.84 4.54
N LEU A 207 -25.23 -2.80 3.89
CA LEU A 207 -24.46 -2.57 2.69
C LEU A 207 -25.34 -2.49 1.44
N ASP A 208 -24.95 -1.63 0.50
CA ASP A 208 -25.45 -1.70 -0.87
C ASP A 208 -24.66 -2.78 -1.63
N GLU A 209 -25.27 -3.96 -1.77
CA GLU A 209 -24.67 -5.11 -2.46
C GLU A 209 -24.32 -4.81 -3.91
N LYS A 210 -25.07 -3.91 -4.59
CA LYS A 210 -24.80 -3.54 -5.97
C LYS A 210 -23.49 -2.74 -6.06
N ALA A 211 -23.30 -1.77 -5.17
CA ALA A 211 -22.07 -0.98 -5.09
C ALA A 211 -20.87 -1.87 -4.73
N LEU A 212 -21.04 -2.84 -3.82
CA LEU A 212 -19.97 -3.79 -3.51
C LEU A 212 -19.55 -4.65 -4.70
N LYS A 213 -20.48 -5.14 -5.50
CA LYS A 213 -20.16 -5.90 -6.71
C LYS A 213 -19.37 -5.07 -7.71
N GLN A 214 -19.73 -3.79 -7.87
CA GLN A 214 -18.96 -2.85 -8.70
C GLN A 214 -17.53 -2.67 -8.16
N THR A 215 -17.38 -2.54 -6.84
CA THR A 215 -16.06 -2.45 -6.18
C THR A 215 -15.20 -3.68 -6.46
N GLU A 216 -15.75 -4.88 -6.31
CA GLU A 216 -15.06 -6.15 -6.60
C GLU A 216 -14.64 -6.23 -8.08
N GLU A 217 -15.49 -5.78 -8.99
CA GLU A 217 -15.19 -5.74 -10.43
C GLU A 217 -14.03 -4.78 -10.73
N LEU A 218 -14.04 -3.59 -10.15
CA LEU A 218 -12.96 -2.62 -10.32
C LEU A 218 -11.63 -3.09 -9.73
N GLN A 219 -11.65 -3.81 -8.60
CA GLN A 219 -10.45 -4.43 -8.05
C GLN A 219 -9.86 -5.49 -8.98
N ARG A 220 -10.71 -6.34 -9.58
CA ARG A 220 -10.25 -7.33 -10.57
C ARG A 220 -9.64 -6.66 -11.80
N VAL A 221 -10.24 -5.56 -12.26
CA VAL A 221 -9.71 -4.75 -13.36
C VAL A 221 -8.36 -4.14 -12.97
N ALA A 222 -8.25 -3.49 -11.83
CA ALA A 222 -7.01 -2.88 -11.35
C ALA A 222 -5.85 -3.90 -11.23
N ALA A 223 -6.15 -5.14 -10.83
CA ALA A 223 -5.15 -6.21 -10.74
C ALA A 223 -4.55 -6.58 -12.11
N LYS A 224 -5.19 -6.20 -13.22
CA LYS A 224 -4.70 -6.44 -14.58
C LYS A 224 -3.87 -5.28 -15.14
N ALA A 225 -3.64 -4.21 -14.39
CA ALA A 225 -2.87 -3.05 -14.85
C ALA A 225 -1.46 -3.43 -15.33
N ASP A 226 -0.82 -4.41 -14.68
CA ASP A 226 0.51 -4.90 -15.08
C ASP A 226 0.53 -5.57 -16.48
N SER A 227 -0.64 -5.90 -17.05
CA SER A 227 -0.76 -6.45 -18.41
C SER A 227 -0.85 -5.40 -19.53
N ILE A 228 -0.88 -4.11 -19.16
CA ILE A 228 -0.99 -3.00 -20.11
C ILE A 228 0.40 -2.44 -20.42
N ASP A 229 0.69 -2.20 -21.70
CA ASP A 229 1.94 -1.59 -22.14
C ASP A 229 1.97 -0.08 -21.86
N PHE A 230 2.29 0.29 -20.61
CA PHE A 230 2.49 1.68 -20.21
C PHE A 230 3.80 2.28 -20.72
N ALA A 231 4.72 1.49 -21.28
CA ALA A 231 5.89 2.05 -21.95
C ALA A 231 5.48 2.81 -23.21
N THR A 232 4.49 2.31 -23.93
CA THR A 232 3.91 2.96 -25.12
C THR A 232 2.89 4.03 -24.74
N LEU A 233 1.95 3.75 -23.82
CA LEU A 233 0.90 4.70 -23.45
C LEU A 233 1.43 5.92 -22.69
N GLY A 234 2.50 5.75 -21.93
CA GLY A 234 2.96 6.71 -20.94
C GLY A 234 2.24 6.56 -19.60
N VAL A 235 2.78 7.21 -18.58
CA VAL A 235 2.25 7.19 -17.22
C VAL A 235 1.58 8.53 -16.93
N ALA A 236 0.37 8.49 -16.39
CA ALA A 236 -0.37 9.64 -15.88
C ALA A 236 -0.87 9.33 -14.46
N THR A 237 -1.34 10.34 -13.75
CA THR A 237 -1.88 10.23 -12.40
C THR A 237 -3.34 10.65 -12.37
N ALA A 238 -4.03 10.39 -11.27
CA ALA A 238 -5.41 10.84 -11.09
C ALA A 238 -5.57 12.38 -11.15
N ALA A 239 -4.47 13.13 -10.90
CA ALA A 239 -4.47 14.60 -11.02
C ALA A 239 -4.49 15.09 -12.47
N ASP A 240 -4.05 14.23 -13.41
CA ASP A 240 -3.94 14.55 -14.84
C ASP A 240 -5.19 14.15 -15.64
N LYS A 241 -6.23 13.62 -14.97
CA LYS A 241 -7.37 12.98 -15.63
C LYS A 241 -8.15 13.92 -16.54
N ASP A 242 -8.47 13.40 -17.72
CA ASP A 242 -9.45 13.98 -18.62
C ASP A 242 -10.85 13.37 -18.34
N ASP A 243 -11.91 14.03 -18.77
CA ASP A 243 -13.28 13.47 -18.83
C ASP A 243 -13.38 12.49 -20.00
N LEU A 244 -13.06 11.22 -19.73
CA LEU A 244 -13.05 10.17 -20.77
C LEU A 244 -14.44 9.86 -21.30
N GLN A 245 -15.52 10.25 -20.63
CA GLN A 245 -16.89 10.09 -21.11
C GLN A 245 -17.18 10.91 -22.37
N THR A 246 -16.34 11.90 -22.69
CA THR A 246 -16.36 12.64 -23.95
C THR A 246 -16.11 11.73 -25.17
N ILE A 247 -15.41 10.60 -24.98
CA ILE A 247 -15.22 9.59 -26.02
C ILE A 247 -16.49 8.75 -26.14
N LYS A 248 -17.08 8.74 -27.32
CA LYS A 248 -18.28 7.94 -27.58
C LYS A 248 -18.00 6.45 -27.35
N GLY A 249 -18.77 5.83 -26.48
CA GLY A 249 -18.62 4.43 -26.09
C GLY A 249 -18.01 4.24 -24.69
N ILE A 250 -17.50 5.31 -24.08
CA ILE A 250 -17.05 5.33 -22.70
C ILE A 250 -18.17 5.96 -21.85
N GLY A 251 -18.83 5.15 -21.05
CA GLY A 251 -19.78 5.62 -20.04
C GLY A 251 -19.11 5.63 -18.65
N PRO A 252 -19.81 6.14 -17.60
CA PRO A 252 -19.24 6.33 -16.28
C PRO A 252 -18.49 5.10 -15.72
N PHE A 253 -19.09 3.92 -15.86
CA PHE A 253 -18.47 2.70 -15.31
C PHE A 253 -17.28 2.20 -16.13
N ILE A 254 -17.25 2.46 -17.44
CA ILE A 254 -16.08 2.15 -18.28
C ILE A 254 -14.94 3.12 -17.97
N GLU A 255 -15.24 4.38 -17.78
CA GLU A 255 -14.27 5.39 -17.33
C GLU A 255 -13.62 4.97 -16.01
N GLU A 256 -14.42 4.54 -15.01
CA GLU A 256 -13.88 4.03 -13.74
C GLU A 256 -12.96 2.82 -13.94
N LYS A 257 -13.30 1.90 -14.86
CA LYS A 257 -12.44 0.77 -15.20
C LYS A 257 -11.12 1.20 -15.85
N LEU A 258 -11.15 2.18 -16.75
CA LEU A 258 -9.94 2.75 -17.36
C LEU A 258 -9.06 3.42 -16.30
N TYR A 259 -9.64 4.20 -15.42
CA TYR A 259 -8.93 4.79 -14.29
C TYR A 259 -8.33 3.70 -13.36
N ALA A 260 -9.07 2.63 -13.11
CA ALA A 260 -8.58 1.50 -12.32
C ALA A 260 -7.36 0.80 -12.94
N LEU A 261 -7.24 0.82 -14.28
CA LEU A 261 -6.06 0.35 -14.99
C LEU A 261 -4.90 1.36 -14.99
N GLY A 262 -5.12 2.63 -14.62
CA GLY A 262 -4.11 3.70 -14.73
C GLY A 262 -4.16 4.47 -16.05
N ILE A 263 -5.26 4.35 -16.81
CA ILE A 263 -5.50 5.10 -18.06
C ILE A 263 -6.42 6.27 -17.72
N TYR A 264 -5.84 7.47 -17.65
CA TYR A 264 -6.49 8.69 -17.17
C TYR A 264 -6.74 9.73 -18.25
N THR A 265 -5.98 9.70 -19.36
CA THR A 265 -5.91 10.83 -20.28
C THR A 265 -6.22 10.45 -21.73
N PHE A 266 -6.73 11.42 -22.50
CA PHE A 266 -6.85 11.29 -23.94
C PHE A 266 -5.51 10.99 -24.61
N SER A 267 -4.42 11.56 -24.07
CA SER A 267 -3.06 11.30 -24.56
C SER A 267 -2.68 9.81 -24.47
N GLN A 268 -3.04 9.13 -23.38
CA GLN A 268 -2.82 7.69 -23.27
C GLN A 268 -3.69 6.91 -24.25
N ILE A 269 -4.98 7.20 -24.30
CA ILE A 269 -5.92 6.51 -25.21
C ILE A 269 -5.52 6.69 -26.66
N SER A 270 -5.10 7.88 -27.07
CA SER A 270 -4.68 8.17 -28.46
C SER A 270 -3.44 7.39 -28.93
N LYS A 271 -2.66 6.84 -28.01
CA LYS A 271 -1.45 6.05 -28.29
C LYS A 271 -1.70 4.55 -28.32
N MET A 272 -2.96 4.10 -28.11
CA MET A 272 -3.27 2.67 -28.18
C MET A 272 -3.00 2.13 -29.57
N THR A 273 -2.14 1.12 -29.66
CA THR A 273 -2.00 0.28 -30.84
C THR A 273 -3.12 -0.75 -30.88
N PRO A 274 -3.37 -1.44 -32.00
CA PRO A 274 -4.36 -2.50 -32.05
C PRO A 274 -4.18 -3.60 -31.00
N GLU A 275 -2.95 -3.88 -30.62
CA GLU A 275 -2.58 -4.84 -29.58
C GLU A 275 -2.99 -4.32 -28.20
N ILE A 276 -2.67 -3.05 -27.89
CA ILE A 276 -3.03 -2.42 -26.62
C ILE A 276 -4.55 -2.24 -26.50
N GLU A 277 -5.24 -1.91 -27.61
CA GLU A 277 -6.71 -1.88 -27.63
C GLU A 277 -7.32 -3.21 -27.18
N GLU A 278 -6.75 -4.34 -27.61
CA GLU A 278 -7.20 -5.66 -27.18
C GLU A 278 -6.83 -5.97 -25.72
N GLU A 279 -5.60 -5.62 -25.28
CA GLU A 279 -5.19 -5.74 -23.88
C GLU A 279 -6.15 -4.98 -22.96
N VAL A 280 -6.46 -3.72 -23.30
CA VAL A 280 -7.41 -2.89 -22.55
C VAL A 280 -8.80 -3.50 -22.57
N ASN A 281 -9.27 -3.96 -23.73
CA ASN A 281 -10.60 -4.57 -23.88
C ASN A 281 -10.76 -5.81 -22.97
N VAL A 282 -9.74 -6.67 -22.92
CA VAL A 282 -9.70 -7.84 -22.04
C VAL A 282 -9.59 -7.43 -20.57
N ALA A 283 -8.76 -6.43 -20.26
CA ALA A 283 -8.56 -5.98 -18.90
C ALA A 283 -9.82 -5.40 -18.27
N ILE A 284 -10.57 -4.55 -18.99
CA ILE A 284 -11.83 -3.96 -18.49
C ILE A 284 -13.02 -4.94 -18.50
N GLU A 285 -12.80 -6.21 -18.89
CA GLU A 285 -13.86 -7.24 -18.94
C GLU A 285 -15.07 -6.79 -19.77
N PHE A 286 -14.80 -6.22 -20.93
CA PHE A 286 -15.85 -5.70 -21.80
C PHE A 286 -16.08 -6.59 -23.04
N PHE A 287 -17.14 -6.31 -23.79
CA PHE A 287 -17.44 -7.09 -25.01
C PHE A 287 -16.25 -7.08 -25.97
N PRO A 288 -15.80 -8.25 -26.46
CA PRO A 288 -14.63 -8.36 -27.32
C PRO A 288 -14.65 -7.37 -28.50
N GLY A 289 -13.51 -6.72 -28.74
CA GLY A 289 -13.30 -5.82 -29.86
C GLY A 289 -14.04 -4.47 -29.79
N ARG A 290 -14.64 -4.11 -28.65
CA ARG A 290 -15.41 -2.86 -28.54
C ARG A 290 -14.55 -1.63 -28.55
N VAL A 291 -13.37 -1.65 -27.89
CA VAL A 291 -12.41 -0.54 -27.88
C VAL A 291 -12.06 -0.14 -29.32
N LYS A 292 -11.69 -1.12 -30.13
CA LYS A 292 -11.37 -0.94 -31.56
C LYS A 292 -12.58 -0.51 -32.39
N ARG A 293 -13.74 -1.19 -32.23
CA ARG A 293 -14.97 -0.90 -32.99
C ARG A 293 -15.46 0.53 -32.77
N ASP A 294 -15.39 1.01 -31.54
CA ASP A 294 -15.84 2.35 -31.16
C ASP A 294 -14.72 3.40 -31.41
N GLU A 295 -13.57 3.01 -32.02
CA GLU A 295 -12.46 3.88 -32.44
C GLU A 295 -11.94 4.83 -31.33
N TRP A 296 -11.78 4.33 -30.09
CA TRP A 296 -11.41 5.20 -28.95
C TRP A 296 -10.10 5.94 -29.16
N ALA A 297 -9.07 5.28 -29.70
CA ALA A 297 -7.76 5.89 -29.96
C ALA A 297 -7.88 7.07 -30.97
N LYS A 298 -8.67 6.89 -32.01
CA LYS A 298 -8.93 7.94 -33.02
C LYS A 298 -9.68 9.12 -32.41
N GLN A 299 -10.78 8.87 -31.67
CA GLN A 299 -11.58 9.90 -31.02
C GLN A 299 -10.70 10.71 -30.04
N ALA A 300 -9.90 10.04 -29.19
CA ALA A 300 -8.98 10.69 -28.27
C ALA A 300 -7.95 11.57 -29.02
N GLY A 301 -7.42 11.09 -30.14
CA GLY A 301 -6.52 11.86 -31.00
C GLY A 301 -7.18 13.09 -31.66
N GLU A 302 -8.47 13.05 -31.90
CA GLU A 302 -9.26 14.18 -32.39
C GLU A 302 -9.47 15.23 -31.28
N LEU A 303 -9.79 14.78 -30.05
CA LEU A 303 -9.96 15.65 -28.88
C LEU A 303 -8.69 16.40 -28.47
N LEU A 304 -7.51 15.82 -28.74
CA LEU A 304 -6.23 16.49 -28.46
C LEU A 304 -5.87 17.60 -29.50
N ARG A 305 -6.56 17.62 -30.65
CA ARG A 305 -6.30 18.57 -31.74
C ARG A 305 -7.28 19.74 -31.81
N GLY A 306 -8.41 19.62 -31.15
CA GLY A 306 -9.48 20.61 -31.09
C GLY A 306 -9.36 21.50 -29.93
#